data_1e07c485c6bf1783c813b04b79c8bb86
#
_entry.id   1e07c485c6bf1783c813b04b79c8bb86
#
_cell.length_a   1.000
_cell.length_b   1.000
_cell.length_c   1.000
_cell.angle_alpha   90.00
_cell.angle_beta   90.00
_cell.angle_gamma   90.00
#
_symmetry.space_group_name_H-M   'P 1'
#
loop_
_entity.id
_entity.type
_entity.pdbx_description
1 polymer ?
#
loop_
_entity_poly.entity_id
_entity_poly.type
_entity_poly.pdbx_seq_one_letter_code
_entity_poly.pdbx_strand_id
1 'polypeptide(L)'
;MHTAALKQNLLRNLSNLPGWRTRRHIVVIESDDWGSIRMASHESFRRLRDAGLPVERSHYNRFDGLESDDDLAFLMETLAEFRDSTGRPPVITGVNVVANPDFDRIREEGFAAYRYEPYTRTLQRYPAHAHVEALWHEAADRRLIVPAFHGREHLNAARWMRALRGGNRSTLLAFECGVTGIPRRGIGGEEVPNFQAAFDLDTTADLADQQEVLRSGLALFEQLHGRRARYFVPTNGYFNGSL
;
A
#
# COMPACT_ATOMS: atom_id res chain seq x y z
N MET A 1 19.06 27.06 18.82
CA MET A 1 18.62 26.07 17.81
C MET A 1 19.76 25.28 17.18
N HIS A 2 20.96 25.83 16.96
CA HIS A 2 22.10 25.13 16.31
C HIS A 2 22.69 23.95 17.10
N THR A 3 22.70 24.01 18.44
CA THR A 3 23.30 22.97 19.30
C THR A 3 22.53 21.65 19.29
N ALA A 4 21.20 21.69 19.21
CA ALA A 4 20.37 20.48 19.12
C ALA A 4 20.54 19.74 17.76
N ALA A 5 20.60 20.48 16.67
CA ALA A 5 20.85 19.93 15.34
C ALA A 5 22.26 19.32 15.24
N LEU A 6 23.27 19.97 15.84
CA LEU A 6 24.64 19.45 15.86
C LEU A 6 24.74 18.14 16.66
N LYS A 7 24.10 18.09 17.84
CA LYS A 7 24.03 16.87 18.67
C LYS A 7 23.33 15.73 17.93
N GLN A 8 22.24 16.01 17.25
CA GLN A 8 21.48 15.01 16.50
C GLN A 8 22.28 14.46 15.30
N ASN A 9 22.98 15.33 14.58
CA ASN A 9 23.87 14.93 13.50
C ASN A 9 25.05 14.09 14.00
N LEU A 10 25.65 14.47 15.13
CA LEU A 10 26.71 13.70 15.76
C LEU A 10 26.24 12.29 16.15
N LEU A 11 25.08 12.19 16.80
CA LEU A 11 24.51 10.89 17.19
C LEU A 11 24.19 10.01 15.96
N ARG A 12 23.64 10.58 14.89
CA ARG A 12 23.42 9.86 13.63
C ARG A 12 24.73 9.35 13.02
N ASN A 13 25.77 10.17 12.99
CA ASN A 13 27.07 9.76 12.47
C ASN A 13 27.70 8.65 13.33
N LEU A 14 27.59 8.76 14.66
CA LEU A 14 28.09 7.71 15.57
C LEU A 14 27.32 6.39 15.41
N SER A 15 25.98 6.45 15.24
CA SER A 15 25.14 5.24 15.05
C SER A 15 25.46 4.52 13.73
N ASN A 16 25.98 5.24 12.73
CA ASN A 16 26.37 4.67 11.45
C ASN A 16 27.82 4.11 11.42
N LEU A 17 28.61 4.32 12.47
CA LEU A 17 30.01 3.84 12.52
C LEU A 17 30.13 2.31 12.35
N PRO A 18 29.28 1.46 12.97
CA PRO A 18 29.32 0.01 12.79
C PRO A 18 28.63 -0.45 11.49
N GLY A 19 28.03 0.46 10.71
CA GLY A 19 27.31 0.15 9.49
C GLY A 19 28.22 -0.33 8.35
N TRP A 20 27.60 -0.98 7.37
CA TRP A 20 28.28 -1.36 6.13
C TRP A 20 28.82 -0.13 5.39
N ARG A 21 30.01 -0.26 4.82
CA ARG A 21 30.68 0.85 4.12
C ARG A 21 31.05 0.44 2.70
N THR A 22 30.90 1.38 1.78
CA THR A 22 31.29 1.20 0.38
C THR A 22 31.88 2.50 -0.18
N ARG A 23 32.77 2.37 -1.17
CA ARG A 23 33.23 3.50 -1.98
C ARG A 23 32.35 3.77 -3.19
N ARG A 24 31.34 2.93 -3.40
CA ARG A 24 30.39 3.10 -4.50
C ARG A 24 29.32 4.11 -4.11
N HIS A 25 28.95 4.97 -5.05
CA HIS A 25 27.74 5.75 -4.95
C HIS A 25 26.57 4.85 -5.36
N ILE A 26 25.64 4.61 -4.44
CA ILE A 26 24.48 3.74 -4.66
C ILE A 26 23.22 4.60 -4.49
N VAL A 27 22.37 4.59 -5.50
CA VAL A 27 21.01 5.13 -5.43
C VAL A 27 20.05 3.95 -5.38
N VAL A 28 19.19 3.94 -4.37
CA VAL A 28 18.09 2.98 -4.23
C VAL A 28 16.80 3.74 -4.45
N ILE A 29 15.98 3.25 -5.38
CA ILE A 29 14.66 3.81 -5.67
C ILE A 29 13.65 2.75 -5.27
N GLU A 30 12.89 3.03 -4.23
CA GLU A 30 11.75 2.23 -3.80
C GLU A 30 10.48 3.08 -3.93
N SER A 31 9.43 2.48 -4.47
CA SER A 31 8.09 3.07 -4.57
C SER A 31 7.11 2.07 -3.99
N ASP A 32 6.31 2.50 -3.03
CA ASP A 32 5.36 1.66 -2.32
C ASP A 32 3.90 1.88 -2.78
N ASP A 33 2.99 1.15 -2.15
CA ASP A 33 1.53 1.19 -2.36
C ASP A 33 1.02 0.65 -3.71
N TRP A 34 1.87 0.08 -4.57
CA TRP A 34 1.44 -0.54 -5.81
C TRP A 34 0.36 -1.62 -5.56
N GLY A 35 -0.66 -1.66 -6.42
CA GLY A 35 -1.80 -2.58 -6.31
C GLY A 35 -2.85 -2.15 -5.27
N SER A 36 -2.64 -1.05 -4.54
CA SER A 36 -3.59 -0.55 -3.54
C SER A 36 -4.60 0.40 -4.14
N ILE A 37 -5.89 0.08 -4.05
CA ILE A 37 -6.94 1.04 -4.42
C ILE A 37 -7.15 2.04 -3.28
N ARG A 38 -6.94 3.34 -3.56
CA ARG A 38 -7.11 4.43 -2.57
C ARG A 38 -8.43 5.17 -2.76
N MET A 39 -8.70 5.59 -3.98
CA MET A 39 -9.94 6.28 -4.34
C MET A 39 -10.56 5.59 -5.55
N ALA A 40 -11.73 5.01 -5.37
CA ALA A 40 -12.37 4.15 -6.37
C ALA A 40 -12.77 4.91 -7.64
N SER A 41 -13.17 6.18 -7.52
CA SER A 41 -13.58 7.01 -8.66
C SER A 41 -13.70 8.50 -8.29
N HIS A 42 -13.77 9.36 -9.31
CA HIS A 42 -14.13 10.77 -9.13
C HIS A 42 -15.53 10.95 -8.51
N GLU A 43 -16.46 10.05 -8.77
CA GLU A 43 -17.79 10.07 -8.16
C GLU A 43 -17.71 9.76 -6.66
N SER A 44 -16.96 8.71 -6.27
CA SER A 44 -16.67 8.39 -4.88
C SER A 44 -16.04 9.58 -4.15
N PHE A 45 -15.06 10.23 -4.76
CA PHE A 45 -14.42 11.41 -4.19
C PHE A 45 -15.43 12.55 -3.95
N ARG A 46 -16.25 12.88 -4.95
CA ARG A 46 -17.29 13.94 -4.80
C ARG A 46 -18.28 13.58 -3.71
N ARG A 47 -18.82 12.35 -3.71
CA ARG A 47 -19.79 11.88 -2.71
C ARG A 47 -19.24 11.97 -1.28
N LEU A 48 -17.98 11.58 -1.06
CA LEU A 48 -17.34 11.68 0.23
C LEU A 48 -17.15 13.13 0.68
N ARG A 49 -16.64 13.98 -0.21
CA ARG A 49 -16.45 15.41 0.06
C ARG A 49 -17.77 16.12 0.37
N ASP A 50 -18.80 15.89 -0.43
CA ASP A 50 -20.10 16.55 -0.30
C ASP A 50 -20.86 16.10 0.97
N ALA A 51 -20.54 14.92 1.48
CA ALA A 51 -20.96 14.44 2.79
C ALA A 51 -20.19 15.03 3.98
N GLY A 52 -19.16 15.85 3.72
CA GLY A 52 -18.36 16.54 4.73
C GLY A 52 -17.11 15.79 5.19
N LEU A 53 -16.69 14.76 4.47
CA LEU A 53 -15.37 14.15 4.68
C LEU A 53 -14.31 14.99 3.97
N PRO A 54 -13.25 15.47 4.68
CA PRO A 54 -12.25 16.37 4.11
C PRO A 54 -11.22 15.63 3.24
N VAL A 55 -11.69 14.81 2.30
CA VAL A 55 -10.86 13.99 1.40
C VAL A 55 -9.96 14.84 0.50
N GLU A 56 -10.35 16.08 0.21
CA GLU A 56 -9.55 17.04 -0.55
C GLU A 56 -8.27 17.50 0.15
N ARG A 57 -8.15 17.26 1.47
CA ARG A 57 -6.97 17.60 2.27
C ARG A 57 -5.92 16.48 2.26
N SER A 58 -6.28 15.31 1.79
CA SER A 58 -5.39 14.16 1.67
C SER A 58 -4.83 14.07 0.25
N HIS A 59 -3.51 14.10 0.10
CA HIS A 59 -2.86 13.88 -1.20
C HIS A 59 -3.19 12.50 -1.75
N TYR A 60 -3.21 11.48 -0.89
CA TYR A 60 -3.58 10.11 -1.27
C TYR A 60 -5.01 10.02 -1.82
N ASN A 61 -5.99 10.68 -1.18
CA ASN A 61 -7.36 10.65 -1.69
C ASN A 61 -7.54 11.45 -2.99
N ARG A 62 -6.66 12.43 -3.25
CA ARG A 62 -6.75 13.30 -4.44
C ARG A 62 -6.07 12.74 -5.67
N PHE A 63 -4.95 12.08 -5.50
CA PHE A 63 -4.02 11.81 -6.60
C PHE A 63 -3.62 10.34 -6.69
N ASP A 64 -3.81 9.57 -5.63
CA ASP A 64 -3.38 8.17 -5.59
C ASP A 64 -4.44 7.27 -6.23
N GLY A 65 -4.02 6.42 -7.13
CA GLY A 65 -4.87 5.49 -7.87
C GLY A 65 -4.10 4.22 -8.20
N LEU A 66 -4.82 3.25 -8.76
CA LEU A 66 -4.16 2.06 -9.31
C LEU A 66 -3.32 2.44 -10.53
N GLU A 67 -2.16 1.82 -10.65
CA GLU A 67 -1.33 1.93 -11.85
C GLU A 67 -2.08 1.47 -13.10
N SER A 68 -2.04 2.27 -14.16
CA SER A 68 -2.62 1.94 -15.46
C SER A 68 -1.61 1.25 -16.39
N ASP A 69 -2.12 0.70 -17.49
CA ASP A 69 -1.29 0.16 -18.57
C ASP A 69 -0.30 1.20 -19.08
N ASP A 70 -0.76 2.43 -19.30
CA ASP A 70 0.06 3.54 -19.79
C ASP A 70 1.12 3.98 -18.76
N ASP A 71 0.78 3.99 -17.46
CA ASP A 71 1.74 4.35 -16.40
C ASP A 71 2.92 3.38 -16.37
N LEU A 72 2.66 2.08 -16.42
CA LEU A 72 3.71 1.06 -16.40
C LEU A 72 4.51 1.05 -17.71
N ALA A 73 3.86 1.16 -18.86
CA ALA A 73 4.53 1.21 -20.14
C ALA A 73 5.48 2.42 -20.20
N PHE A 74 5.01 3.60 -19.85
CA PHE A 74 5.80 4.82 -19.82
C PHE A 74 6.98 4.74 -18.83
N LEU A 75 6.74 4.17 -17.64
CA LEU A 75 7.81 3.96 -16.66
C LEU A 75 8.89 3.01 -17.21
N MET A 76 8.50 1.89 -17.84
CA MET A 76 9.46 0.95 -18.42
C MET A 76 10.25 1.57 -19.56
N GLU A 77 9.62 2.34 -20.44
CA GLU A 77 10.28 3.08 -21.51
C GLU A 77 11.32 4.04 -20.93
N THR A 78 10.90 4.87 -19.96
CA THR A 78 11.79 5.82 -19.28
C THR A 78 12.99 5.13 -18.65
N LEU A 79 12.80 4.06 -17.89
CA LEU A 79 13.89 3.31 -17.27
C LEU A 79 14.83 2.69 -18.34
N ALA A 80 14.27 2.27 -19.47
CA ALA A 80 15.03 1.66 -20.55
C ALA A 80 15.92 2.66 -21.33
N GLU A 81 15.69 3.96 -21.22
CA GLU A 81 16.51 4.99 -21.86
C GLU A 81 17.86 5.21 -21.16
N PHE A 82 17.93 4.95 -19.87
CA PHE A 82 19.13 5.20 -19.06
C PHE A 82 20.01 3.95 -18.94
N ARG A 83 21.32 4.17 -18.87
CA ARG A 83 22.31 3.13 -18.64
C ARG A 83 23.42 3.62 -17.72
N ASP A 84 23.87 2.74 -16.83
CA ASP A 84 25.09 2.97 -16.07
C ASP A 84 26.35 2.74 -16.94
N SER A 85 27.54 2.98 -16.38
CA SER A 85 28.82 2.77 -17.06
C SER A 85 29.05 1.32 -17.50
N THR A 86 28.26 0.36 -17.03
CA THR A 86 28.31 -1.07 -17.40
C THR A 86 27.21 -1.47 -18.36
N GLY A 87 26.39 -0.51 -18.85
CA GLY A 87 25.31 -0.73 -19.79
C GLY A 87 24.00 -1.23 -19.18
N ARG A 88 23.87 -1.25 -17.83
CA ARG A 88 22.66 -1.70 -17.14
C ARG A 88 21.66 -0.57 -16.95
N PRO A 89 20.35 -0.82 -17.13
CA PRO A 89 19.33 0.16 -16.80
C PRO A 89 19.22 0.37 -15.28
N PRO A 90 18.62 1.50 -14.85
CA PRO A 90 18.20 1.65 -13.47
C PRO A 90 17.10 0.63 -13.14
N VAL A 91 17.01 0.26 -11.86
CA VAL A 91 16.02 -0.68 -11.35
C VAL A 91 15.26 -0.01 -10.21
N ILE A 92 13.93 -0.08 -10.29
CA ILE A 92 13.04 0.36 -9.22
C ILE A 92 12.58 -0.85 -8.43
N THR A 93 12.53 -0.75 -7.12
CA THR A 93 11.80 -1.70 -6.27
C THR A 93 10.36 -1.22 -6.15
N GLY A 94 9.43 -1.98 -6.73
CA GLY A 94 8.00 -1.76 -6.57
C GLY A 94 7.49 -2.54 -5.36
N VAL A 95 7.10 -1.84 -4.30
CA VAL A 95 6.64 -2.46 -3.05
C VAL A 95 5.13 -2.61 -3.12
N ASN A 96 4.66 -3.85 -3.35
CA ASN A 96 3.27 -4.14 -3.70
C ASN A 96 2.47 -4.68 -2.52
N VAL A 97 1.22 -4.21 -2.40
CA VAL A 97 0.17 -5.02 -1.78
C VAL A 97 -0.40 -5.99 -2.82
N VAL A 98 -0.91 -7.13 -2.38
CA VAL A 98 -1.33 -8.19 -3.29
C VAL A 98 -2.84 -8.39 -3.35
N ALA A 99 -3.59 -7.67 -2.51
CA ALA A 99 -5.05 -7.76 -2.45
C ALA A 99 -5.68 -6.43 -2.05
N ASN A 100 -6.98 -6.32 -2.31
CA ASN A 100 -7.85 -5.26 -1.83
C ASN A 100 -9.10 -5.88 -1.16
N PRO A 101 -9.86 -5.12 -0.36
CA PRO A 101 -11.14 -5.60 0.17
C PRO A 101 -12.11 -5.98 -0.95
N ASP A 102 -12.76 -7.13 -0.82
CA ASP A 102 -13.91 -7.49 -1.64
C ASP A 102 -15.17 -6.86 -1.05
N PHE A 103 -15.42 -5.59 -1.41
CA PHE A 103 -16.51 -4.79 -0.87
C PHE A 103 -17.89 -5.45 -1.08
N ASP A 104 -18.08 -6.11 -2.21
CA ASP A 104 -19.36 -6.72 -2.57
C ASP A 104 -19.63 -7.92 -1.65
N ARG A 105 -18.69 -8.83 -1.50
CA ARG A 105 -18.84 -9.97 -0.58
C ARG A 105 -18.97 -9.56 0.86
N ILE A 106 -18.20 -8.56 1.32
CA ILE A 106 -18.32 -8.04 2.69
C ILE A 106 -19.73 -7.48 2.93
N ARG A 107 -20.30 -6.78 1.94
CA ARG A 107 -21.67 -6.24 2.00
C ARG A 107 -22.72 -7.36 2.02
N GLU A 108 -22.61 -8.32 1.10
CA GLU A 108 -23.54 -9.46 0.99
C GLU A 108 -23.58 -10.29 2.28
N GLU A 109 -22.43 -10.43 2.95
CA GLU A 109 -22.32 -11.14 4.23
C GLU A 109 -22.68 -10.25 5.45
N GLY A 110 -23.20 -9.04 5.25
CA GLY A 110 -23.63 -8.14 6.33
C GLY A 110 -22.52 -7.79 7.32
N PHE A 111 -21.29 -7.63 6.83
CA PHE A 111 -20.08 -7.38 7.63
C PHE A 111 -19.70 -8.53 8.59
N ALA A 112 -20.22 -9.75 8.39
CA ALA A 112 -19.92 -10.88 9.26
C ALA A 112 -18.43 -11.27 9.25
N ALA A 113 -17.80 -11.21 8.07
CA ALA A 113 -16.38 -11.54 7.91
C ALA A 113 -15.68 -10.58 6.94
N TYR A 114 -14.39 -10.39 7.15
CA TYR A 114 -13.55 -9.71 6.16
C TYR A 114 -13.34 -10.64 4.95
N ARG A 115 -13.45 -10.07 3.74
CA ARG A 115 -13.16 -10.73 2.47
C ARG A 115 -12.22 -9.86 1.66
N TYR A 116 -11.32 -10.51 0.93
CA TYR A 116 -10.40 -9.82 0.03
C TYR A 116 -10.38 -10.48 -1.35
N GLU A 117 -9.94 -9.73 -2.32
CA GLU A 117 -9.67 -10.21 -3.68
C GLU A 117 -8.23 -9.87 -4.08
N PRO A 118 -7.56 -10.69 -4.91
CA PRO A 118 -6.28 -10.31 -5.50
C PRO A 118 -6.39 -8.95 -6.20
N TYR A 119 -5.33 -8.13 -6.13
CA TYR A 119 -5.37 -6.82 -6.79
C TYR A 119 -5.60 -6.92 -8.30
N THR A 120 -5.15 -7.99 -8.94
CA THR A 120 -5.40 -8.27 -10.35
C THR A 120 -6.89 -8.39 -10.68
N ARG A 121 -7.70 -8.90 -9.74
CA ARG A 121 -9.15 -8.90 -9.89
C ARG A 121 -9.75 -7.50 -9.71
N THR A 122 -9.21 -6.70 -8.81
CA THR A 122 -9.60 -5.29 -8.68
C THR A 122 -9.33 -4.53 -9.98
N LEU A 123 -8.17 -4.72 -10.62
CA LEU A 123 -7.80 -4.11 -11.90
C LEU A 123 -8.82 -4.40 -13.02
N GLN A 124 -9.38 -5.61 -13.07
CA GLN A 124 -10.36 -6.01 -14.09
C GLN A 124 -11.65 -5.18 -14.09
N ARG A 125 -11.91 -4.42 -13.02
CA ARG A 125 -13.06 -3.49 -12.92
C ARG A 125 -12.80 -2.18 -13.67
N TYR A 126 -11.57 -1.92 -14.11
CA TYR A 126 -11.13 -0.67 -14.71
C TYR A 126 -10.48 -0.91 -16.08
N PRO A 127 -11.06 -0.41 -17.19
CA PRO A 127 -10.59 -0.73 -18.56
C PRO A 127 -9.12 -0.34 -18.84
N ALA A 128 -8.64 0.75 -18.22
CA ALA A 128 -7.28 1.24 -18.40
C ALA A 128 -6.19 0.37 -17.74
N HIS A 129 -6.55 -0.76 -17.12
CA HIS A 129 -5.68 -1.61 -16.33
C HIS A 129 -5.67 -3.07 -16.79
N ALA A 130 -6.13 -3.32 -18.01
CA ALA A 130 -6.33 -4.70 -18.52
C ALA A 130 -5.03 -5.48 -18.66
N HIS A 131 -3.90 -4.81 -18.89
CA HIS A 131 -2.60 -5.43 -19.16
C HIS A 131 -1.59 -5.24 -18.02
N VAL A 132 -1.96 -4.58 -16.90
CA VAL A 132 -1.06 -4.28 -15.78
C VAL A 132 -0.35 -5.53 -15.26
N GLU A 133 -1.04 -6.64 -15.09
CA GLU A 133 -0.41 -7.89 -14.62
C GLU A 133 0.69 -8.38 -15.59
N ALA A 134 0.41 -8.38 -16.89
CA ALA A 134 1.38 -8.77 -17.91
C ALA A 134 2.58 -7.80 -17.96
N LEU A 135 2.33 -6.49 -17.83
CA LEU A 135 3.36 -5.46 -17.79
C LEU A 135 4.26 -5.58 -16.54
N TRP A 136 3.70 -5.96 -15.39
CA TRP A 136 4.51 -6.27 -14.20
C TRP A 136 5.47 -7.44 -14.43
N HIS A 137 5.00 -8.53 -15.10
CA HIS A 137 5.86 -9.65 -15.45
C HIS A 137 6.95 -9.24 -16.43
N GLU A 138 6.58 -8.50 -17.49
CA GLU A 138 7.56 -7.97 -18.45
C GLU A 138 8.61 -7.10 -17.78
N ALA A 139 8.19 -6.16 -16.94
CA ALA A 139 9.10 -5.26 -16.20
C ALA A 139 10.08 -6.03 -15.30
N ALA A 140 9.59 -7.10 -14.66
CA ALA A 140 10.42 -7.96 -13.80
C ALA A 140 11.42 -8.79 -14.63
N ASP A 141 11.01 -9.35 -15.76
CA ASP A 141 11.86 -10.14 -16.67
C ASP A 141 12.95 -9.26 -17.31
N ARG A 142 12.61 -8.03 -17.67
CA ARG A 142 13.55 -7.01 -18.16
C ARG A 142 14.44 -6.42 -17.06
N ARG A 143 14.19 -6.77 -15.81
CA ARG A 143 14.89 -6.23 -14.62
C ARG A 143 14.83 -4.72 -14.50
N LEU A 144 13.70 -4.12 -14.89
CA LEU A 144 13.43 -2.69 -14.74
C LEU A 144 12.71 -2.42 -13.42
N ILE A 145 11.81 -3.33 -13.01
CA ILE A 145 11.12 -3.26 -11.72
C ILE A 145 11.31 -4.60 -10.99
N VAL A 146 11.59 -4.53 -9.69
CA VAL A 146 11.67 -5.71 -8.82
C VAL A 146 10.52 -5.63 -7.82
N PRO A 147 9.56 -6.57 -7.85
CA PRO A 147 8.47 -6.57 -6.88
C PRO A 147 8.98 -6.95 -5.49
N ALA A 148 8.51 -6.21 -4.49
CA ALA A 148 8.73 -6.48 -3.07
C ALA A 148 7.38 -6.49 -2.34
N PHE A 149 7.30 -7.18 -1.20
CA PHE A 149 6.04 -7.38 -0.49
C PHE A 149 5.77 -6.26 0.50
N HIS A 150 4.57 -5.65 0.40
CA HIS A 150 4.09 -4.56 1.27
C HIS A 150 3.01 -5.01 2.27
N GLY A 151 2.56 -6.24 2.16
CA GLY A 151 1.45 -6.79 2.90
C GLY A 151 0.38 -7.36 1.96
N ARG A 152 -0.60 -8.05 2.53
CA ARG A 152 -1.73 -8.54 1.72
C ARG A 152 -2.54 -7.36 1.20
N GLU A 153 -2.97 -6.48 2.09
CA GLU A 153 -3.62 -5.20 1.76
C GLU A 153 -3.02 -4.07 2.61
N HIS A 154 -3.19 -2.82 2.16
CA HIS A 154 -2.82 -1.63 2.92
C HIS A 154 -3.94 -1.21 3.87
N LEU A 155 -4.38 -2.18 4.70
CA LEU A 155 -5.55 -2.05 5.56
C LEU A 155 -5.42 -2.88 6.83
N ASN A 156 -5.63 -2.29 7.98
CA ASN A 156 -5.88 -3.02 9.22
C ASN A 156 -7.31 -3.56 9.20
N ALA A 157 -7.47 -4.75 8.62
CA ALA A 157 -8.78 -5.36 8.36
C ALA A 157 -9.59 -5.56 9.66
N ALA A 158 -8.95 -5.98 10.74
CA ALA A 158 -9.64 -6.20 12.03
C ALA A 158 -10.21 -4.89 12.59
N ARG A 159 -9.40 -3.83 12.62
CA ARG A 159 -9.81 -2.48 13.08
C ARG A 159 -10.92 -1.91 12.21
N TRP A 160 -10.80 -2.05 10.89
CA TRP A 160 -11.77 -1.56 9.92
C TRP A 160 -13.11 -2.26 10.06
N MET A 161 -13.13 -3.59 10.18
CA MET A 161 -14.34 -4.37 10.40
C MET A 161 -15.01 -4.04 11.73
N ARG A 162 -14.22 -3.75 12.79
CA ARG A 162 -14.81 -3.27 14.06
C ARG A 162 -15.51 -1.92 13.89
N ALA A 163 -14.93 -0.98 13.13
CA ALA A 163 -15.55 0.31 12.86
C ALA A 163 -16.84 0.19 12.03
N LEU A 164 -16.84 -0.67 11.00
CA LEU A 164 -18.03 -0.96 10.19
C LEU A 164 -19.17 -1.54 11.04
N ARG A 165 -18.87 -2.59 11.83
CA ARG A 165 -19.86 -3.22 12.74
C ARG A 165 -20.33 -2.30 13.85
N GLY A 166 -19.46 -1.40 14.30
CA GLY A 166 -19.78 -0.37 15.30
C GLY A 166 -20.58 0.79 14.77
N GLY A 167 -20.91 0.81 13.47
CA GLY A 167 -21.75 1.84 12.88
C GLY A 167 -21.06 3.19 12.69
N ASN A 168 -19.70 3.24 12.61
CA ASN A 168 -18.99 4.48 12.31
C ASN A 168 -19.45 5.03 10.95
N ARG A 169 -20.12 6.17 10.97
CA ARG A 169 -20.83 6.73 9.80
C ARG A 169 -19.88 7.06 8.66
N SER A 170 -18.72 7.62 8.99
CA SER A 170 -17.71 8.00 8.00
C SER A 170 -17.11 6.77 7.33
N THR A 171 -16.83 5.72 8.11
CA THR A 171 -16.31 4.46 7.60
C THR A 171 -17.35 3.72 6.74
N LEU A 172 -18.64 3.72 7.15
CA LEU A 172 -19.71 3.11 6.37
C LEU A 172 -19.90 3.83 5.03
N LEU A 173 -19.90 5.18 5.02
CA LEU A 173 -20.00 5.93 3.78
C LEU A 173 -18.78 5.68 2.86
N ALA A 174 -17.57 5.62 3.43
CA ALA A 174 -16.37 5.29 2.67
C ALA A 174 -16.45 3.88 2.07
N PHE A 175 -16.95 2.90 2.85
CA PHE A 175 -17.21 1.55 2.38
C PHE A 175 -18.15 1.53 1.18
N GLU A 176 -19.28 2.26 1.24
CA GLU A 176 -20.22 2.38 0.12
C GLU A 176 -19.63 3.06 -1.13
N CYS A 177 -18.56 3.80 -0.95
CA CYS A 177 -17.80 4.42 -2.03
C CYS A 177 -16.60 3.59 -2.49
N GLY A 178 -16.39 2.37 -1.97
CA GLY A 178 -15.23 1.54 -2.29
C GLY A 178 -13.89 2.10 -1.78
N VAL A 179 -13.90 2.83 -0.66
CA VAL A 179 -12.73 3.53 -0.11
C VAL A 179 -12.49 3.07 1.33
N THR A 180 -11.23 2.76 1.66
CA THR A 180 -10.81 2.39 3.02
C THR A 180 -10.07 3.51 3.73
N GLY A 181 -9.27 4.27 3.01
CA GLY A 181 -8.39 5.31 3.55
C GLY A 181 -9.05 6.68 3.55
N ILE A 182 -9.60 7.09 4.69
CA ILE A 182 -10.21 8.42 4.88
C ILE A 182 -9.55 9.18 6.02
N PRO A 183 -9.68 10.53 6.06
CA PRO A 183 -9.13 11.34 7.14
C PRO A 183 -9.67 10.94 8.53
N ARG A 184 -8.82 11.05 9.55
CA ARG A 184 -9.18 10.72 10.94
C ARG A 184 -10.31 11.57 11.52
N ARG A 185 -10.59 12.73 10.96
CA ARG A 185 -11.71 13.58 11.32
C ARG A 185 -12.82 13.41 10.27
N GLY A 186 -13.82 12.66 10.62
CA GLY A 186 -14.93 12.29 9.77
C GLY A 186 -16.09 13.30 9.76
N ILE A 187 -17.24 12.83 9.30
CA ILE A 187 -18.47 13.61 9.16
C ILE A 187 -18.92 14.16 10.52
N GLY A 188 -19.16 15.46 10.59
CA GLY A 188 -19.59 16.11 11.83
C GLY A 188 -18.54 16.10 12.94
N GLY A 189 -17.27 15.81 12.61
CA GLY A 189 -16.17 15.71 13.57
C GLY A 189 -16.03 14.34 14.23
N GLU A 190 -16.73 13.33 13.72
CA GLU A 190 -16.59 11.93 14.15
C GLU A 190 -15.14 11.47 14.08
N GLU A 191 -14.67 10.76 15.10
CA GLU A 191 -13.34 10.18 15.07
C GLU A 191 -13.32 8.92 14.20
N VAL A 192 -12.39 8.88 13.25
CA VAL A 192 -12.14 7.72 12.39
C VAL A 192 -10.80 7.11 12.78
N PRO A 193 -10.75 5.82 13.11
CA PRO A 193 -9.49 5.14 13.37
C PRO A 193 -8.57 5.15 12.14
N ASN A 194 -7.26 5.08 12.39
CA ASN A 194 -6.31 4.88 11.29
C ASN A 194 -6.34 3.43 10.83
N PHE A 195 -6.82 3.19 9.63
CA PHE A 195 -6.87 1.84 9.04
C PHE A 195 -5.65 1.50 8.19
N GLN A 196 -4.80 2.48 7.85
CA GLN A 196 -3.72 2.28 6.88
C GLN A 196 -2.50 1.54 7.44
N ALA A 197 -2.33 1.52 8.76
CA ALA A 197 -1.28 0.74 9.42
C ALA A 197 -1.77 -0.71 9.62
N ALA A 198 -1.63 -1.55 8.60
CA ALA A 198 -2.20 -2.89 8.58
C ALA A 198 -1.76 -3.77 9.75
N PHE A 199 -0.52 -3.59 10.21
CA PHE A 199 0.11 -4.43 11.25
C PHE A 199 0.26 -3.70 12.59
N ASP A 200 -0.43 -2.56 12.78
CA ASP A 200 -0.57 -1.91 14.08
C ASP A 200 -1.52 -2.74 14.96
N LEU A 201 -1.05 -3.14 16.13
CA LEU A 201 -1.75 -4.09 17.01
C LEU A 201 -2.60 -3.34 18.03
N ASP A 202 -3.93 -3.48 17.97
CA ASP A 202 -4.84 -2.92 18.97
C ASP A 202 -4.90 -3.80 20.22
N THR A 203 -5.01 -5.11 20.02
CA THR A 203 -5.09 -6.12 21.08
C THR A 203 -4.28 -7.35 20.73
N THR A 204 -3.87 -8.11 21.73
CA THR A 204 -3.16 -9.38 21.52
C THR A 204 -4.02 -10.42 20.77
N ALA A 205 -5.35 -10.26 20.81
CA ALA A 205 -6.26 -11.13 20.05
C ALA A 205 -6.12 -10.92 18.52
N ASP A 206 -5.72 -9.73 18.07
CA ASP A 206 -5.54 -9.43 16.65
C ASP A 206 -4.27 -10.09 16.06
N LEU A 207 -3.38 -10.64 16.90
CA LEU A 207 -2.09 -11.21 16.47
C LEU A 207 -2.27 -12.40 15.52
N ALA A 208 -3.20 -13.30 15.84
CA ALA A 208 -3.47 -14.47 15.01
C ALA A 208 -4.01 -14.07 13.63
N ASP A 209 -4.89 -13.06 13.58
CA ASP A 209 -5.41 -12.53 12.34
C ASP A 209 -4.31 -11.87 11.50
N GLN A 210 -3.41 -11.09 12.13
CA GLN A 210 -2.29 -10.47 11.42
C GLN A 210 -1.28 -11.51 10.90
N GLN A 211 -1.02 -12.58 11.64
CA GLN A 211 -0.20 -13.71 11.18
C GLN A 211 -0.83 -14.39 9.95
N GLU A 212 -2.16 -14.56 9.94
CA GLU A 212 -2.86 -15.13 8.79
C GLU A 212 -2.83 -14.16 7.59
N VAL A 213 -2.97 -12.84 7.81
CA VAL A 213 -2.81 -11.82 6.77
C VAL A 213 -1.42 -11.91 6.13
N LEU A 214 -0.36 -12.05 6.92
CA LEU A 214 1.00 -12.21 6.40
C LEU A 214 1.16 -13.52 5.62
N ARG A 215 0.70 -14.65 6.18
CA ARG A 215 0.84 -15.97 5.56
C ARG A 215 0.12 -16.03 4.21
N SER A 216 -1.15 -15.63 4.18
CA SER A 216 -1.95 -15.61 2.95
C SER A 216 -1.44 -14.57 1.96
N GLY A 217 -0.98 -13.42 2.44
CA GLY A 217 -0.37 -12.39 1.59
C GLY A 217 0.91 -12.84 0.92
N LEU A 218 1.81 -13.50 1.65
CA LEU A 218 3.05 -14.05 1.09
C LEU A 218 2.79 -15.15 0.06
N ALA A 219 1.81 -16.02 0.31
CA ALA A 219 1.41 -17.05 -0.64
C ALA A 219 0.84 -16.42 -1.93
N LEU A 220 0.00 -15.41 -1.79
CA LEU A 220 -0.56 -14.69 -2.93
C LEU A 220 0.51 -13.90 -3.70
N PHE A 221 1.47 -13.29 -3.00
CA PHE A 221 2.62 -12.63 -3.63
C PHE A 221 3.43 -13.60 -4.50
N GLU A 222 3.73 -14.80 -3.98
CA GLU A 222 4.44 -15.85 -4.73
C GLU A 222 3.64 -16.28 -5.96
N GLN A 223 2.31 -16.41 -5.83
CA GLN A 223 1.43 -16.76 -6.94
C GLN A 223 1.42 -15.69 -8.04
N LEU A 224 1.28 -14.41 -7.65
CA LEU A 224 1.16 -13.29 -8.60
C LEU A 224 2.48 -12.94 -9.29
N HIS A 225 3.60 -13.01 -8.58
CA HIS A 225 4.90 -12.58 -9.10
C HIS A 225 5.84 -13.75 -9.48
N GLY A 226 5.43 -15.00 -9.29
CA GLY A 226 6.23 -16.19 -9.62
C GLY A 226 7.50 -16.34 -8.78
N ARG A 227 7.59 -15.62 -7.65
CA ARG A 227 8.79 -15.61 -6.77
C ARG A 227 8.40 -15.32 -5.33
N ARG A 228 9.17 -15.85 -4.40
CA ARG A 228 9.03 -15.54 -2.97
C ARG A 228 9.51 -14.12 -2.67
N ALA A 229 8.81 -13.45 -1.78
CA ALA A 229 9.28 -12.19 -1.21
C ALA A 229 10.61 -12.40 -0.47
N ARG A 230 11.58 -11.53 -0.71
CA ARG A 230 12.89 -11.57 -0.02
C ARG A 230 12.88 -10.81 1.29
N TYR A 231 12.02 -9.84 1.41
CA TYR A 231 11.80 -9.01 2.57
C TYR A 231 10.39 -8.46 2.55
N PHE A 232 9.99 -7.91 3.67
CA PHE A 232 8.68 -7.32 3.89
C PHE A 232 8.86 -5.87 4.33
N VAL A 233 8.12 -4.97 3.70
CA VAL A 233 7.99 -3.58 4.10
C VAL A 233 6.61 -3.40 4.71
N PRO A 234 6.48 -3.23 6.04
CA PRO A 234 5.16 -3.08 6.65
C PRO A 234 4.54 -1.74 6.30
N THR A 235 3.23 -1.75 6.01
CA THR A 235 2.46 -0.54 5.69
C THR A 235 2.55 0.47 6.83
N ASN A 236 2.84 1.74 6.51
CA ASN A 236 3.09 2.82 7.48
C ASN A 236 4.19 2.50 8.52
N GLY A 237 5.03 1.50 8.29
CA GLY A 237 6.14 1.15 9.17
C GLY A 237 5.78 0.49 10.51
N TYR A 238 4.50 0.27 10.79
CA TYR A 238 4.06 -0.41 12.01
C TYR A 238 4.21 -1.92 11.87
N PHE A 239 4.91 -2.52 12.81
CA PHE A 239 5.16 -3.96 12.81
C PHE A 239 5.40 -4.46 14.23
N ASN A 240 4.78 -5.58 14.60
CA ASN A 240 5.01 -6.23 15.89
C ASN A 240 6.03 -7.37 15.73
N GLY A 241 7.04 -7.40 16.59
CA GLY A 241 8.09 -8.44 16.54
C GLY A 241 7.63 -9.88 16.84
N SER A 242 6.34 -10.06 17.14
CA SER A 242 5.71 -11.40 17.31
C SER A 242 5.07 -11.94 16.02
N LEU A 243 5.12 -11.18 14.91
CA LEU A 243 4.60 -11.57 13.60
C LEU A 243 5.59 -12.40 12.80
#